data_a74e2d7e004bab3da5ab889bbe28be3c
#
_entry.id   a74e2d7e004bab3da5ab889bbe28be3c
#
_cell.length_a   1.000
_cell.length_b   1.000
_cell.length_c   1.000
_cell.angle_alpha   90.00
_cell.angle_beta   90.00
_cell.angle_gamma   90.00
#
_symmetry.space_group_name_H-M   'P 1'
#
loop_
_entity.id
_entity.type
_entity.pdbx_description
1 polymer ?
#
loop_
_entity_poly.entity_id
_entity_poly.type
_entity_poly.pdbx_seq_one_letter_code
_entity_poly.pdbx_strand_id
1 'polypeptide(L)'
;MFLYVITAHPLFGHTARVILERIGSGEEAVTSSLVVAEVCAWFEYHKKRRDVGLFLDSLDSYPSLRKSDTTYSDELRARELERTCPRLEFFDRVYVAQMERLNVTEIYSNDRAFDKVKGIKRVFE
;
A
#
# COMPACT_ATOMS: atom_id res chain seq x y z
N MET A 1 -1.98 1.60 5.30
CA MET A 1 -1.68 0.42 6.14
C MET A 1 -0.54 0.68 7.11
N PHE A 2 0.67 0.80 6.60
CA PHE A 2 1.85 1.01 7.46
C PHE A 2 1.70 2.23 8.39
N LEU A 3 1.22 3.34 7.86
CA LEU A 3 1.06 4.56 8.67
C LEU A 3 0.06 4.40 9.81
N TYR A 4 -0.98 3.59 9.66
CA TYR A 4 -1.92 3.33 10.75
C TYR A 4 -1.24 2.63 11.93
N VAL A 5 -0.32 1.72 11.65
CA VAL A 5 0.45 1.04 12.69
C VAL A 5 1.50 1.98 13.30
N ILE A 6 2.25 2.68 12.45
CA ILE A 6 3.31 3.61 12.87
C ILE A 6 2.76 4.71 13.78
N THR A 7 1.59 5.27 13.42
CA THR A 7 0.96 6.35 14.20
C THR A 7 0.07 5.85 15.33
N ALA A 8 -0.09 4.53 15.49
CA ALA A 8 -1.03 3.92 16.42
C ALA A 8 -2.43 4.54 16.25
N HIS A 9 -2.93 4.60 15.02
CA HIS A 9 -4.18 5.28 14.68
C HIS A 9 -5.32 4.74 15.55
N PRO A 10 -6.10 5.61 16.24
CA PRO A 10 -7.07 5.18 17.25
C PRO A 10 -8.20 4.30 16.69
N LEU A 11 -8.57 4.49 15.42
CA LEU A 11 -9.66 3.72 14.79
C LEU A 11 -9.16 2.56 13.93
N PHE A 12 -8.01 2.71 13.26
CA PHE A 12 -7.57 1.79 12.22
C PHE A 12 -6.27 1.06 12.55
N GLY A 13 -5.56 1.50 13.58
CA GLY A 13 -4.26 0.94 13.94
C GLY A 13 -4.33 -0.52 14.35
N HIS A 14 -5.37 -0.91 15.08
CA HIS A 14 -5.54 -2.30 15.51
C HIS A 14 -5.74 -3.24 14.30
N THR A 15 -6.67 -2.91 13.41
CA THR A 15 -6.94 -3.72 12.22
C THR A 15 -5.70 -3.82 11.33
N ALA A 16 -5.01 -2.69 11.12
CA ALA A 16 -3.77 -2.68 10.34
C ALA A 16 -2.69 -3.56 10.95
N ARG A 17 -2.55 -3.55 12.28
CA ARG A 17 -1.60 -4.40 12.98
C ARG A 17 -1.92 -5.88 12.79
N VAL A 18 -3.19 -6.27 12.93
CA VAL A 18 -3.64 -7.65 12.74
C VAL A 18 -3.31 -8.12 11.31
N ILE A 19 -3.52 -7.27 10.31
CA ILE A 19 -3.16 -7.60 8.93
C ILE A 19 -1.65 -7.83 8.79
N LEU A 20 -0.82 -6.94 9.35
CA LEU A 20 0.63 -7.10 9.30
C LEU A 20 1.10 -8.34 10.08
N GLU A 21 0.46 -8.68 11.19
CA GLU A 21 0.76 -9.90 11.94
C GLU A 21 0.46 -11.16 11.11
N ARG A 22 -0.64 -11.17 10.37
CA ARG A 22 -0.93 -12.29 9.44
C ARG A 22 0.14 -12.43 8.38
N ILE A 23 0.58 -11.32 7.79
CA ILE A 23 1.66 -11.33 6.79
C ILE A 23 2.96 -11.83 7.44
N GLY A 24 3.27 -11.36 8.64
CA GLY A 24 4.42 -11.83 9.41
C GLY A 24 4.38 -13.32 9.73
N SER A 25 3.18 -13.89 9.81
CA SER A 25 2.95 -15.32 10.07
C SER A 25 2.86 -16.17 8.80
N GLY A 26 3.08 -15.58 7.62
CA GLY A 26 3.19 -16.34 6.38
C GLY A 26 2.14 -16.04 5.31
N GLU A 27 1.16 -15.16 5.57
CA GLU A 27 0.23 -14.74 4.52
C GLU A 27 0.99 -13.99 3.42
N GLU A 28 0.87 -14.45 2.19
CA GLU A 28 1.54 -13.81 1.06
C GLU A 28 0.89 -12.47 0.74
N ALA A 29 1.73 -11.45 0.60
CA ALA A 29 1.30 -10.10 0.26
C ALA A 29 2.33 -9.41 -0.64
N VAL A 30 1.90 -8.34 -1.28
CA VAL A 30 2.75 -7.49 -2.11
C VAL A 30 2.59 -6.05 -1.67
N THR A 31 3.68 -5.33 -1.57
CA THR A 31 3.67 -3.87 -1.48
C THR A 31 4.46 -3.27 -2.63
N SER A 32 4.18 -2.01 -2.97
CA SER A 32 4.89 -1.33 -4.05
C SER A 32 6.04 -0.48 -3.53
N SER A 33 7.06 -0.31 -4.35
CA SER A 33 8.15 0.62 -4.03
C SER A 33 7.65 2.05 -3.83
N LEU A 34 6.57 2.45 -4.53
CA LEU A 34 5.97 3.77 -4.36
C LEU A 34 5.33 3.93 -2.98
N VAL A 35 4.61 2.92 -2.48
CA VAL A 35 4.06 2.93 -1.11
C VAL A 35 5.19 3.07 -0.09
N VAL A 36 6.26 2.31 -0.25
CA VAL A 36 7.42 2.37 0.63
C VAL A 36 8.03 3.78 0.62
N ALA A 37 8.20 4.37 -0.57
CA ALA A 37 8.73 5.73 -0.70
C ALA A 37 7.82 6.77 -0.04
N GLU A 38 6.50 6.62 -0.14
CA GLU A 38 5.55 7.52 0.53
C GLU A 38 5.69 7.46 2.05
N VAL A 39 5.86 6.27 2.61
CA VAL A 39 6.06 6.12 4.06
C VAL A 39 7.37 6.76 4.49
N CYS A 40 8.45 6.55 3.74
CA CYS A 40 9.74 7.18 4.01
C CYS A 40 9.65 8.70 3.95
N ALA A 41 8.96 9.24 2.95
CA ALA A 41 8.74 10.69 2.83
C ALA A 41 7.92 11.23 4.01
N TRP A 42 6.93 10.47 4.48
CA TRP A 42 6.16 10.83 5.66
C TRP A 42 7.06 10.99 6.89
N PHE A 43 7.98 10.04 7.13
CA PHE A 43 8.93 10.15 8.24
C PHE A 43 9.76 11.42 8.16
N GLU A 44 10.29 11.76 6.98
CA GLU A 44 11.10 12.97 6.81
C GLU A 44 10.27 14.23 7.00
N TYR A 45 9.06 14.27 6.47
CA TYR A 45 8.16 15.41 6.64
C TYR A 45 7.83 15.65 8.12
N HIS A 46 7.71 14.58 8.92
CA HIS A 46 7.43 14.67 10.36
C HIS A 46 8.70 14.72 11.22
N LYS A 47 9.84 15.04 10.62
CA LYS A 47 11.14 15.18 11.31
C LYS A 47 11.58 13.89 12.03
N LYS A 48 11.22 12.75 11.47
CA LYS A 48 11.57 11.41 11.97
C LYS A 48 12.51 10.68 11.01
N ARG A 49 13.46 11.39 10.42
CA ARG A 49 14.40 10.86 9.44
C ARG A 49 15.12 9.60 9.91
N ARG A 50 15.42 9.51 11.21
CA ARG A 50 16.10 8.33 11.78
C ARG A 50 15.29 7.05 11.66
N ASP A 51 13.95 7.16 11.56
CA ASP A 51 13.07 6.00 11.52
C ASP A 51 12.96 5.41 10.11
N VAL A 52 13.45 6.09 9.07
CA VAL A 52 13.42 5.59 7.69
C VAL A 52 14.19 4.27 7.58
N GLY A 53 15.42 4.23 8.09
CA GLY A 53 16.23 3.00 8.05
C GLY A 53 15.57 1.86 8.81
N LEU A 54 15.04 2.14 10.02
CA LEU A 54 14.35 1.14 10.83
C LEU A 54 13.11 0.59 10.11
N PHE A 55 12.36 1.45 9.45
CA PHE A 55 11.20 1.02 8.67
C PHE A 55 11.61 0.10 7.51
N LEU A 56 12.62 0.50 6.73
CA LEU A 56 13.11 -0.31 5.61
C LEU A 56 13.64 -1.67 6.10
N ASP A 57 14.39 -1.68 7.19
CA ASP A 57 14.88 -2.92 7.79
C ASP A 57 13.71 -3.81 8.25
N SER A 58 12.66 -3.20 8.83
CA SER A 58 11.50 -3.96 9.30
C SER A 58 10.77 -4.68 8.16
N LEU A 59 10.75 -4.11 6.95
CA LEU A 59 10.12 -4.75 5.79
C LEU A 59 10.84 -6.05 5.42
N ASP A 60 12.13 -6.14 5.62
CA ASP A 60 12.91 -7.35 5.34
C ASP A 60 12.64 -8.46 6.35
N SER A 61 12.02 -8.15 7.49
CA SER A 61 11.60 -9.15 8.47
C SER A 61 10.31 -9.89 8.10
N TYR A 62 9.68 -9.53 6.98
CA TYR A 62 8.46 -10.17 6.47
C TYR A 62 8.77 -10.99 5.21
N PRO A 63 9.18 -12.27 5.33
CA PRO A 63 9.53 -13.08 4.16
C PRO A 63 8.40 -13.23 3.15
N SER A 64 7.14 -13.20 3.64
CA SER A 64 5.94 -13.34 2.80
C SER A 64 5.53 -12.04 2.12
N LEU A 65 6.17 -10.93 2.43
CA LEU A 65 5.87 -9.63 1.83
C LEU A 65 6.83 -9.37 0.66
N ARG A 66 6.30 -9.50 -0.55
CA ARG A 66 7.06 -9.16 -1.76
C ARG A 66 7.04 -7.64 -1.97
N LYS A 67 8.19 -7.05 -2.21
CA LYS A 67 8.31 -5.64 -2.59
C LYS A 67 8.46 -5.59 -4.11
N SER A 68 7.50 -4.97 -4.79
CA SER A 68 7.46 -4.90 -6.24
C SER A 68 7.69 -3.47 -6.71
N ASP A 69 8.54 -3.30 -7.71
CA ASP A 69 8.85 -1.98 -8.24
C ASP A 69 7.64 -1.40 -8.98
N THR A 70 7.32 -0.15 -8.68
CA THR A 70 6.39 0.65 -9.47
C THR A 70 7.12 1.10 -10.74
N THR A 71 6.49 0.91 -11.90
CA THR A 71 7.10 1.21 -13.19
C THR A 71 6.50 2.44 -13.84
N TYR A 72 7.23 3.03 -14.78
CA TYR A 72 6.69 4.13 -15.59
C TYR A 72 5.43 3.70 -16.37
N SER A 73 5.37 2.43 -16.79
CA SER A 73 4.16 1.86 -17.42
C SER A 73 2.95 1.92 -16.51
N ASP A 74 3.15 1.70 -15.20
CA ASP A 74 2.06 1.81 -14.22
C ASP A 74 1.54 3.25 -14.16
N GLU A 75 2.42 4.25 -14.23
CA GLU A 75 2.02 5.66 -14.25
C GLU A 75 1.24 6.01 -15.51
N LEU A 76 1.67 5.51 -16.68
CA LEU A 76 0.94 5.73 -17.94
C LEU A 76 -0.45 5.09 -17.91
N ARG A 77 -0.55 3.87 -17.34
CA ARG A 77 -1.84 3.21 -17.16
C ARG A 77 -2.73 3.96 -16.18
N ALA A 78 -2.16 4.51 -15.11
CA ALA A 78 -2.90 5.32 -14.13
C ALA A 78 -3.59 6.53 -14.81
N ARG A 79 -2.94 7.15 -15.77
CA ARG A 79 -3.55 8.23 -16.56
C ARG A 79 -4.81 7.76 -17.30
N GLU A 80 -4.77 6.56 -17.88
CA GLU A 80 -5.92 5.98 -18.56
C GLU A 80 -7.05 5.64 -17.61
N LEU A 81 -6.72 5.19 -16.39
CA LEU A 81 -7.69 4.81 -15.37
C LEU A 81 -8.50 5.99 -14.81
N GLU A 82 -8.12 7.24 -15.09
CA GLU A 82 -8.88 8.41 -14.65
C GLU A 82 -10.35 8.34 -15.11
N ARG A 83 -10.60 7.80 -16.29
CA ARG A 83 -11.95 7.70 -16.84
C ARG A 83 -12.83 6.73 -16.08
N THR A 84 -12.28 5.60 -15.62
CA THR A 84 -13.04 4.53 -14.98
C THR A 84 -12.97 4.60 -13.46
N CYS A 85 -11.98 5.30 -12.91
CA CYS A 85 -11.76 5.44 -11.48
C CYS A 85 -11.64 6.92 -11.08
N PRO A 86 -12.67 7.75 -11.34
CA PRO A 86 -12.55 9.21 -11.15
C PRO A 86 -12.44 9.63 -9.68
N ARG A 87 -12.78 8.74 -8.74
CA ARG A 87 -12.70 9.01 -7.30
C ARG A 87 -11.33 8.72 -6.70
N LEU A 88 -10.48 7.99 -7.42
CA LEU A 88 -9.12 7.71 -6.98
C LEU A 88 -8.19 8.86 -7.38
N GLU A 89 -7.27 9.20 -6.48
CA GLU A 89 -6.18 10.10 -6.78
C GLU A 89 -5.12 9.40 -7.62
N PHE A 90 -4.16 10.15 -8.15
CA PHE A 90 -3.17 9.62 -9.08
C PHE A 90 -2.39 8.44 -8.50
N PHE A 91 -1.89 8.56 -7.27
CA PHE A 91 -1.11 7.47 -6.65
C PHE A 91 -1.95 6.22 -6.48
N ASP A 92 -3.21 6.35 -6.09
CA ASP A 92 -4.11 5.20 -5.94
C ASP A 92 -4.37 4.53 -7.30
N ARG A 93 -4.47 5.31 -8.37
CA ARG A 93 -4.59 4.75 -9.73
C ARG A 93 -3.30 4.04 -10.15
N VAL A 94 -2.14 4.54 -9.75
CA VAL A 94 -0.87 3.84 -9.97
C VAL A 94 -0.87 2.49 -9.26
N TYR A 95 -1.36 2.42 -8.03
CA TYR A 95 -1.49 1.15 -7.31
C TYR A 95 -2.42 0.18 -8.01
N VAL A 96 -3.56 0.67 -8.51
CA VAL A 96 -4.49 -0.16 -9.30
C VAL A 96 -3.81 -0.68 -10.57
N ALA A 97 -3.10 0.17 -11.29
CA ALA A 97 -2.36 -0.21 -12.50
C ALA A 97 -1.32 -1.30 -12.18
N GLN A 98 -0.59 -1.14 -11.09
CA GLN A 98 0.39 -2.14 -10.66
C GLN A 98 -0.29 -3.46 -10.26
N MET A 99 -1.44 -3.40 -9.59
CA MET A 99 -2.23 -4.59 -9.27
C MET A 99 -2.66 -5.33 -10.53
N GLU A 100 -3.15 -4.61 -11.55
CA GLU A 100 -3.50 -5.22 -12.84
C GLU A 100 -2.31 -5.95 -13.46
N ARG A 101 -1.15 -5.29 -13.49
CA ARG A 101 0.08 -5.87 -14.07
C ARG A 101 0.53 -7.12 -13.33
N LEU A 102 0.35 -7.15 -12.00
CA LEU A 102 0.76 -8.27 -11.16
C LEU A 102 -0.32 -9.33 -10.96
N ASN A 103 -1.51 -9.16 -11.55
CA ASN A 103 -2.68 -10.02 -11.35
C ASN A 103 -3.09 -10.14 -9.86
N VAL A 104 -2.97 -9.03 -9.13
CA VAL A 104 -3.41 -8.92 -7.74
C VAL A 104 -4.81 -8.33 -7.72
N THR A 105 -5.76 -8.98 -7.06
CA THR A 105 -7.17 -8.58 -7.07
C THR A 105 -7.68 -8.10 -5.73
N GLU A 106 -6.91 -8.23 -4.67
CA GLU A 106 -7.30 -7.76 -3.34
C GLU A 106 -6.35 -6.68 -2.84
N ILE A 107 -6.91 -5.66 -2.20
CA ILE A 107 -6.12 -4.57 -1.59
C ILE A 107 -6.50 -4.41 -0.13
N TYR A 108 -5.50 -4.35 0.73
CA TYR A 108 -5.68 -3.95 2.12
C TYR A 108 -5.73 -2.43 2.21
N SER A 109 -6.92 -1.89 2.35
CA SER A 109 -7.13 -0.45 2.45
C SER A 109 -8.43 -0.14 3.18
N ASN A 110 -8.41 0.93 3.96
CA ASN A 110 -9.63 1.49 4.55
C ASN A 110 -10.35 2.48 3.62
N ASP A 111 -9.72 2.88 2.52
CA ASP A 111 -10.29 3.85 1.59
C ASP A 111 -11.39 3.22 0.72
N ARG A 112 -12.63 3.64 0.97
CA ARG A 112 -13.79 3.14 0.25
C ARG A 112 -13.82 3.50 -1.24
N ALA A 113 -12.98 4.42 -1.69
CA ALA A 113 -12.87 4.74 -3.10
C ALA A 113 -12.50 3.51 -3.94
N PHE A 114 -11.76 2.54 -3.36
CA PHE A 114 -11.42 1.29 -4.03
C PHE A 114 -12.61 0.37 -4.24
N ASP A 115 -13.72 0.53 -3.51
CA ASP A 115 -14.93 -0.30 -3.69
C ASP A 115 -15.56 -0.11 -5.07
N LYS A 116 -15.27 0.99 -5.74
CA LYS A 116 -15.80 1.30 -7.07
C LYS A 116 -14.91 0.81 -8.21
N VAL A 117 -13.77 0.22 -7.90
CA VAL A 117 -12.83 -0.27 -8.90
C VAL A 117 -13.23 -1.69 -9.32
N LYS A 118 -13.56 -1.85 -10.60
CA LYS A 118 -13.94 -3.14 -11.14
C LYS A 118 -12.76 -4.12 -11.08
N GLY A 119 -13.02 -5.33 -10.58
CA GLY A 119 -12.02 -6.38 -10.51
C GLY A 119 -11.12 -6.33 -9.28
N ILE A 120 -11.34 -5.37 -8.37
CA ILE A 120 -10.58 -5.24 -7.13
C ILE A 120 -11.53 -5.38 -5.94
N LYS A 121 -11.12 -6.20 -4.98
CA LYS A 121 -11.79 -6.34 -3.70
C LYS A 121 -10.97 -5.62 -2.63
N ARG A 122 -11.59 -4.64 -1.98
CA ARG A 122 -10.99 -3.99 -0.83
C ARG A 122 -11.25 -4.82 0.43
N VAL A 123 -10.22 -5.00 1.22
CA VAL A 123 -10.26 -5.74 2.48
C VAL A 123 -9.63 -4.88 3.57
N PHE A 124 -10.29 -4.79 4.71
CA PHE A 124 -9.74 -4.09 5.89
C PHE A 124 -10.28 -4.76 7.15
N GLU A 125 -9.82 -5.99 7.36
CA GLU A 125 -10.19 -6.80 8.52
C GLU A 125 -9.11 -7.84 8.85
#